data_74e7e979ac950b77301112367134872b
#
_entry.id   74e7e979ac950b77301112367134872b
#
_cell.length_a   1.000
_cell.length_b   1.000
_cell.length_c   1.000
_cell.angle_alpha   90.00
_cell.angle_beta   90.00
_cell.angle_gamma   90.00
#
_symmetry.space_group_name_H-M   'P 1'
#
loop_
_entity.id
_entity.type
_entity.pdbx_description
1 polymer ?
#
loop_
_entity_poly.entity_id
_entity_poly.type
_entity_poly.pdbx_seq_one_letter_code
_entity_poly.pdbx_strand_id
1 'polypeptide(L)'
;QDSDCMAAPRIDITVTSPDKTLVFRHVTAKVVVHLKVGNGVTDDELQRATVTFENLACTGGNINRNNGTARQVTPGIDRITPNEVTPAADEYVRTVRALLPPQNMSGRKFVKIVIGGKTFYYPPAAGEADFFSGKMYEYRLTVTSEGTKNIDMEEGGGTWQPVE
;
A
#
# COMPACT_ATOMS: atom_id res chain seq x y z
N GLN A 1 -5.31 8.60 6.76
CA GLN A 1 -4.06 9.33 6.47
C GLN A 1 -3.95 9.51 4.96
N ASP A 2 -4.53 10.62 4.45
CA ASP A 2 -4.68 10.89 3.02
C ASP A 2 -3.55 11.80 2.48
N SER A 3 -2.34 11.64 2.98
CA SER A 3 -1.21 12.44 2.52
C SER A 3 -0.56 11.80 1.31
N ASP A 4 -1.22 11.96 0.16
CA ASP A 4 -0.54 11.72 -1.10
C ASP A 4 0.51 12.81 -1.32
N CYS A 5 1.75 12.41 -1.41
CA CYS A 5 2.85 13.32 -1.60
C CYS A 5 3.43 13.15 -3.00
N MET A 6 3.42 14.25 -3.75
CA MET A 6 4.03 14.31 -5.07
C MET A 6 5.26 15.21 -5.05
N ALA A 7 6.27 14.84 -5.81
CA ALA A 7 7.47 15.64 -6.00
C ALA A 7 7.89 15.70 -7.47
N ALA A 8 8.47 16.82 -7.85
CA ALA A 8 9.16 17.00 -9.12
C ALA A 8 10.64 17.28 -8.85
N PRO A 9 11.56 16.81 -9.72
CA PRO A 9 12.94 17.25 -9.68
C PRO A 9 13.04 18.77 -9.85
N ARG A 10 14.04 19.36 -9.21
CA ARG A 10 14.35 20.78 -9.45
C ARG A 10 14.77 20.95 -10.91
N ILE A 11 14.20 21.94 -11.56
CA ILE A 11 14.63 22.42 -12.88
C ILE A 11 15.04 23.87 -12.77
N ASP A 12 16.11 24.24 -13.46
CA ASP A 12 16.51 25.63 -13.58
C ASP A 12 15.90 26.18 -14.89
N ILE A 13 15.00 27.15 -14.75
CA ILE A 13 14.29 27.75 -15.88
C ILE A 13 14.88 29.12 -16.18
N THR A 14 15.29 29.32 -17.41
CA THR A 14 15.70 30.63 -17.96
C THR A 14 14.63 31.13 -18.95
N VAL A 15 14.71 32.38 -19.34
CA VAL A 15 13.78 32.96 -20.35
C VAL A 15 13.82 32.19 -21.67
N THR A 16 15.00 31.63 -21.99
CA THR A 16 15.26 30.89 -23.23
C THR A 16 15.07 29.37 -23.11
N SER A 17 14.67 28.88 -21.94
CA SER A 17 14.44 27.44 -21.74
C SER A 17 13.32 26.96 -22.67
N PRO A 18 13.56 25.90 -23.49
CA PRO A 18 12.59 25.40 -24.46
C PRO A 18 11.40 24.72 -23.80
N ASP A 19 11.62 24.07 -22.65
CA ASP A 19 10.58 23.41 -21.86
C ASP A 19 10.57 23.97 -20.43
N LYS A 20 9.38 24.34 -19.97
CA LYS A 20 9.12 24.88 -18.62
C LYS A 20 8.17 23.98 -17.83
N THR A 21 8.03 22.72 -18.23
CA THR A 21 7.10 21.77 -17.63
C THR A 21 7.72 21.09 -16.41
N LEU A 22 7.03 21.14 -15.27
CA LEU A 22 7.34 20.36 -14.09
C LEU A 22 6.52 19.07 -14.11
N VAL A 23 7.17 17.94 -14.09
CA VAL A 23 6.51 16.63 -14.00
C VAL A 23 6.53 16.15 -12.57
N PHE A 24 5.38 16.20 -11.92
CA PHE A 24 5.20 15.66 -10.57
C PHE A 24 4.98 14.15 -10.60
N ARG A 25 5.57 13.46 -9.65
CA ARG A 25 5.43 12.00 -9.48
C ARG A 25 5.11 11.68 -8.03
N HIS A 26 4.28 10.67 -7.80
CA HIS A 26 4.03 10.16 -6.46
C HIS A 26 5.32 9.63 -5.85
N VAL A 27 5.61 10.01 -4.62
CA VAL A 27 6.81 9.56 -3.89
C VAL A 27 6.53 8.40 -2.95
N THR A 28 5.26 8.05 -2.76
CA THR A 28 4.80 6.91 -1.98
C THR A 28 4.43 5.73 -2.89
N ALA A 29 4.42 4.54 -2.32
CA ALA A 29 3.75 3.38 -2.89
C ALA A 29 2.30 3.36 -2.41
N LYS A 30 1.37 2.98 -3.28
CA LYS A 30 -0.02 2.73 -2.93
C LYS A 30 -0.21 1.22 -2.73
N VAL A 31 -0.67 0.82 -1.56
CA VAL A 31 -0.99 -0.57 -1.26
C VAL A 31 -2.49 -0.71 -1.07
N VAL A 32 -3.09 -1.64 -1.79
CA VAL A 32 -4.51 -2.00 -1.74
C VAL A 32 -4.62 -3.47 -1.36
N VAL A 33 -5.51 -3.77 -0.43
CA VAL A 33 -5.78 -5.15 0.00
C VAL A 33 -7.26 -5.40 -0.11
N HIS A 34 -7.62 -6.34 -0.98
CA HIS A 34 -8.97 -6.85 -1.14
C HIS A 34 -9.15 -8.10 -0.31
N LEU A 35 -10.21 -8.15 0.47
CA LEU A 35 -10.50 -9.24 1.38
C LEU A 35 -11.80 -9.93 0.97
N LYS A 36 -11.74 -11.23 0.79
CA LYS A 36 -12.92 -12.09 0.60
C LYS A 36 -12.96 -13.22 1.61
N VAL A 37 -14.16 -13.71 1.86
CA VAL A 37 -14.36 -14.85 2.77
C VAL A 37 -13.98 -16.15 2.10
N GLY A 38 -13.42 -17.04 2.90
CA GLY A 38 -13.19 -18.44 2.58
C GLY A 38 -13.88 -19.34 3.62
N ASN A 39 -13.50 -20.60 3.61
CA ASN A 39 -14.13 -21.60 4.46
C ASN A 39 -14.08 -21.23 5.95
N GLY A 40 -15.24 -21.28 6.61
CA GLY A 40 -15.35 -21.08 8.05
C GLY A 40 -15.28 -19.63 8.51
N VAL A 41 -15.46 -18.67 7.61
CA VAL A 41 -15.60 -17.23 7.90
C VAL A 41 -16.82 -16.71 7.17
N THR A 42 -17.59 -15.85 7.82
CA THR A 42 -18.77 -15.18 7.25
C THR A 42 -18.43 -13.75 6.82
N ASP A 43 -19.26 -13.19 5.92
CA ASP A 43 -19.14 -11.78 5.50
C ASP A 43 -19.20 -10.84 6.70
N ASP A 44 -20.15 -11.08 7.61
CA ASP A 44 -20.36 -10.28 8.83
C ASP A 44 -19.12 -10.28 9.75
N GLU A 45 -18.49 -11.43 9.90
CA GLU A 45 -17.25 -11.54 10.70
C GLU A 45 -16.11 -10.77 10.04
N LEU A 46 -15.94 -10.92 8.72
CA LEU A 46 -14.89 -10.22 7.98
C LEU A 46 -15.15 -8.71 7.94
N GLN A 47 -16.40 -8.29 7.84
CA GLN A 47 -16.80 -6.88 7.89
C GLN A 47 -16.40 -6.22 9.22
N ARG A 48 -16.48 -6.95 10.33
CA ARG A 48 -16.12 -6.47 11.68
C ARG A 48 -14.67 -6.71 12.05
N ALA A 49 -13.89 -7.37 11.19
CA ALA A 49 -12.49 -7.68 11.46
C ALA A 49 -11.65 -6.39 11.59
N THR A 50 -10.64 -6.41 12.43
CA THR A 50 -9.64 -5.34 12.47
C THR A 50 -8.53 -5.66 11.50
N VAL A 51 -8.23 -4.73 10.59
CA VAL A 51 -7.16 -4.85 9.61
C VAL A 51 -6.11 -3.79 9.89
N THR A 52 -4.83 -4.21 10.02
CA THR A 52 -3.69 -3.31 10.21
C THR A 52 -2.53 -3.76 9.33
N PHE A 53 -1.72 -2.79 8.89
CA PHE A 53 -0.44 -3.07 8.25
C PHE A 53 0.65 -2.94 9.32
N GLU A 54 1.37 -4.02 9.58
CA GLU A 54 2.34 -4.14 10.67
C GLU A 54 3.74 -4.47 10.17
N ASN A 55 4.70 -4.37 11.07
CA ASN A 55 6.12 -4.63 10.79
C ASN A 55 6.69 -3.78 9.65
N LEU A 56 6.14 -2.57 9.48
CA LEU A 56 6.65 -1.62 8.50
C LEU A 56 8.10 -1.22 8.85
N ALA A 57 8.95 -1.14 7.83
CA ALA A 57 10.31 -0.66 8.01
C ALA A 57 10.34 0.84 8.33
N CYS A 58 9.36 1.58 7.78
CA CYS A 58 9.12 2.99 8.09
C CYS A 58 7.68 3.37 7.78
N THR A 59 7.18 4.37 8.49
CA THR A 59 5.84 4.96 8.25
C THR A 59 5.93 6.41 7.78
N GLY A 60 7.12 6.96 7.66
CA GLY A 60 7.38 8.30 7.19
C GLY A 60 8.67 8.42 6.40
N GLY A 61 8.86 9.54 5.73
CA GLY A 61 10.03 9.79 4.93
C GLY A 61 10.27 11.28 4.67
N ASN A 62 11.49 11.60 4.26
CA ASN A 62 11.86 12.92 3.77
C ASN A 62 11.97 12.88 2.25
N ILE A 63 11.54 13.97 1.61
CA ILE A 63 11.69 14.14 0.17
C ILE A 63 12.92 14.98 -0.10
N ASN A 64 13.82 14.46 -0.95
CA ASN A 64 14.92 15.23 -1.47
C ASN A 64 14.39 16.23 -2.51
N ARG A 65 14.43 17.53 -2.18
CA ARG A 65 13.89 18.59 -3.03
C ARG A 65 14.66 18.78 -4.34
N ASN A 66 15.90 18.29 -4.43
CA ASN A 66 16.71 18.46 -5.65
C ASN A 66 16.34 17.45 -6.75
N ASN A 67 15.97 16.24 -6.37
CA ASN A 67 15.70 15.16 -7.33
C ASN A 67 14.31 14.52 -7.19
N GLY A 68 13.49 14.97 -6.22
CA GLY A 68 12.14 14.46 -5.99
C GLY A 68 12.09 13.04 -5.42
N THR A 69 13.19 12.46 -4.96
CA THR A 69 13.20 11.11 -4.41
C THR A 69 12.80 11.07 -2.94
N ALA A 70 12.05 10.03 -2.56
CA ALA A 70 11.76 9.76 -1.16
C ALA A 70 12.91 9.01 -0.49
N ARG A 71 13.24 9.40 0.73
CA ARG A 71 14.16 8.71 1.61
C ARG A 71 13.45 8.28 2.88
N GLN A 72 13.63 7.04 3.27
CA GLN A 72 13.10 6.53 4.54
C GLN A 72 13.69 7.32 5.72
N VAL A 73 12.86 7.62 6.70
CA VAL A 73 13.28 8.10 8.03
C VAL A 73 13.01 6.99 9.02
N THR A 74 14.04 6.56 9.68
CA THR A 74 14.01 5.53 10.73
C THR A 74 13.87 6.16 12.11
N PRO A 75 13.31 5.46 13.09
CA PRO A 75 12.18 4.53 13.01
C PRO A 75 10.88 5.26 13.33
N GLY A 76 9.87 4.99 12.56
CA GLY A 76 8.52 5.43 12.86
C GLY A 76 7.72 4.37 13.63
N ILE A 77 6.44 4.59 13.73
CA ILE A 77 5.47 3.58 14.14
C ILE A 77 5.59 2.42 13.15
N ASP A 78 5.77 1.21 13.65
CA ASP A 78 5.91 0.01 12.83
C ASP A 78 4.59 -0.53 12.27
N ARG A 79 3.49 0.19 12.49
CA ARG A 79 2.15 -0.18 12.04
C ARG A 79 1.31 1.04 11.67
N ILE A 80 0.35 0.82 10.76
CA ILE A 80 -0.71 1.78 10.42
C ILE A 80 -2.06 1.08 10.29
N THR A 81 -3.13 1.83 10.51
CA THR A 81 -4.49 1.42 10.16
C THR A 81 -4.77 1.94 8.75
N PRO A 82 -4.98 1.06 7.75
CA PRO A 82 -5.30 1.50 6.40
C PRO A 82 -6.71 2.11 6.33
N ASN A 83 -6.93 2.95 5.33
CA ASN A 83 -8.26 3.50 5.05
C ASN A 83 -9.13 2.46 4.35
N GLU A 84 -10.38 2.38 4.76
CA GLU A 84 -11.39 1.56 4.10
C GLU A 84 -11.91 2.28 2.85
N VAL A 85 -12.12 1.51 1.79
CA VAL A 85 -12.67 2.02 0.52
C VAL A 85 -13.72 1.05 -0.01
N THR A 86 -14.59 1.53 -0.89
CA THR A 86 -15.56 0.68 -1.56
C THR A 86 -14.86 -0.45 -2.31
N PRO A 87 -15.27 -1.71 -2.13
CA PRO A 87 -14.72 -2.84 -2.87
C PRO A 87 -14.84 -2.65 -4.38
N ALA A 88 -13.81 -3.08 -5.11
CA ALA A 88 -13.76 -2.94 -6.56
C ALA A 88 -14.66 -3.96 -7.29
N ALA A 89 -15.04 -5.05 -6.63
CA ALA A 89 -15.91 -6.10 -7.16
C ALA A 89 -16.75 -6.73 -6.03
N ASP A 90 -17.89 -7.30 -6.39
CA ASP A 90 -18.87 -7.88 -5.45
C ASP A 90 -18.33 -9.10 -4.68
N GLU A 91 -17.26 -9.74 -5.17
CA GLU A 91 -16.61 -10.86 -4.49
C GLU A 91 -15.83 -10.45 -3.25
N TYR A 92 -15.51 -9.16 -3.09
CA TYR A 92 -14.75 -8.64 -1.95
C TYR A 92 -15.68 -8.04 -0.91
N VAL A 93 -15.60 -8.55 0.31
CA VAL A 93 -16.35 -8.02 1.45
C VAL A 93 -15.78 -6.69 1.92
N ARG A 94 -14.44 -6.55 1.88
CA ARG A 94 -13.74 -5.33 2.28
C ARG A 94 -12.57 -5.04 1.35
N THR A 95 -12.32 -3.76 1.17
CA THR A 95 -11.09 -3.27 0.55
C THR A 95 -10.49 -2.18 1.42
N VAL A 96 -9.21 -2.31 1.72
CA VAL A 96 -8.45 -1.32 2.48
C VAL A 96 -7.23 -0.85 1.70
N ARG A 97 -6.84 0.41 1.90
CA ARG A 97 -5.69 1.00 1.22
C ARG A 97 -4.83 1.86 2.14
N ALA A 98 -3.55 1.96 1.81
CA ALA A 98 -2.65 2.90 2.44
C ALA A 98 -1.58 3.39 1.47
N LEU A 99 -1.01 4.56 1.79
CA LEU A 99 0.17 5.10 1.15
C LEU A 99 1.36 4.86 2.06
N LEU A 100 2.37 4.19 1.55
CA LEU A 100 3.55 3.81 2.30
C LEU A 100 4.81 4.42 1.67
N PRO A 101 5.79 4.82 2.47
CA PRO A 101 7.12 5.08 1.95
C PRO A 101 7.67 3.84 1.25
N PRO A 102 8.53 4.01 0.21
CA PRO A 102 9.19 2.88 -0.44
C PRO A 102 9.94 2.03 0.58
N GLN A 103 9.70 0.72 0.58
CA GLN A 103 10.29 -0.21 1.54
C GLN A 103 10.13 -1.65 1.10
N ASN A 104 10.97 -2.54 1.62
CA ASN A 104 10.85 -3.98 1.39
C ASN A 104 10.13 -4.66 2.56
N MET A 105 9.06 -5.40 2.23
CA MET A 105 8.22 -6.12 3.17
C MET A 105 8.34 -7.65 3.04
N SER A 106 9.32 -8.13 2.26
CA SER A 106 9.53 -9.56 2.01
C SER A 106 9.68 -10.36 3.31
N GLY A 107 8.86 -11.39 3.46
CA GLY A 107 8.88 -12.28 4.62
C GLY A 107 8.39 -11.64 5.94
N ARG A 108 7.98 -10.37 5.94
CA ARG A 108 7.43 -9.72 7.12
C ARG A 108 5.95 -10.05 7.27
N LYS A 109 5.47 -10.21 8.49
CA LYS A 109 4.04 -10.36 8.81
C LYS A 109 3.33 -9.03 8.59
N PHE A 110 2.99 -8.74 7.33
CA PHE A 110 2.59 -7.40 6.88
C PHE A 110 1.12 -7.10 7.15
N VAL A 111 0.20 -7.85 6.52
CA VAL A 111 -1.24 -7.62 6.73
C VAL A 111 -1.68 -8.45 7.92
N LYS A 112 -2.11 -7.77 8.98
CA LYS A 112 -2.69 -8.42 10.16
C LYS A 112 -4.21 -8.29 10.10
N ILE A 113 -4.90 -9.39 10.31
CA ILE A 113 -6.35 -9.48 10.37
C ILE A 113 -6.73 -10.11 11.70
N VAL A 114 -7.54 -9.42 12.50
CA VAL A 114 -8.11 -9.95 13.75
C VAL A 114 -9.58 -10.16 13.54
N ILE A 115 -10.04 -11.41 13.66
CA ILE A 115 -11.42 -11.83 13.43
C ILE A 115 -11.81 -12.89 14.47
N GLY A 116 -12.95 -12.71 15.13
CA GLY A 116 -13.44 -13.68 16.14
C GLY A 116 -12.43 -13.97 17.26
N GLY A 117 -11.59 -12.99 17.63
CA GLY A 117 -10.52 -13.15 18.63
C GLY A 117 -9.27 -13.89 18.12
N LYS A 118 -9.26 -14.37 16.88
CA LYS A 118 -8.10 -14.97 16.22
C LYS A 118 -7.33 -13.92 15.44
N THR A 119 -6.01 -14.10 15.37
CA THR A 119 -5.11 -13.20 14.61
C THR A 119 -4.46 -13.96 13.48
N PHE A 120 -4.57 -13.42 12.29
CA PHE A 120 -3.94 -13.93 11.07
C PHE A 120 -2.98 -12.91 10.50
N TYR A 121 -1.93 -13.37 9.83
CA TYR A 121 -0.97 -12.53 9.15
C TYR A 121 -0.76 -13.02 7.71
N TYR A 122 -0.66 -12.07 6.80
CA TYR A 122 -0.20 -12.32 5.45
C TYR A 122 1.21 -11.72 5.28
N PRO A 123 2.24 -12.54 5.06
CA PRO A 123 3.57 -12.10 4.66
C PRO A 123 3.66 -12.10 3.12
N PRO A 124 3.97 -10.97 2.48
CA PRO A 124 4.20 -10.94 1.05
C PRO A 124 5.40 -11.80 0.65
N ALA A 125 5.33 -12.48 -0.48
CA ALA A 125 6.44 -13.23 -1.02
C ALA A 125 7.57 -12.31 -1.53
N ALA A 126 8.77 -12.87 -1.70
CA ALA A 126 9.86 -12.16 -2.35
C ALA A 126 9.45 -11.81 -3.80
N GLY A 127 9.65 -10.58 -4.23
CA GLY A 127 9.20 -10.07 -5.52
C GLY A 127 7.84 -9.35 -5.48
N GLU A 128 7.03 -9.60 -4.45
CA GLU A 128 5.73 -8.95 -4.25
C GLU A 128 5.78 -7.83 -3.21
N ALA A 129 6.91 -7.68 -2.56
CA ALA A 129 7.06 -6.96 -1.32
C ALA A 129 7.96 -5.74 -1.42
N ASP A 130 8.54 -5.47 -2.58
CA ASP A 130 9.36 -4.29 -2.82
C ASP A 130 8.49 -3.11 -3.25
N PHE A 131 8.17 -2.26 -2.29
CA PHE A 131 7.34 -1.09 -2.54
C PHE A 131 8.19 0.06 -3.08
N PHE A 132 7.94 0.45 -4.34
CA PHE A 132 8.61 1.56 -5.01
C PHE A 132 7.71 2.80 -5.11
N SER A 133 8.34 3.99 -5.14
CA SER A 133 7.64 5.26 -5.37
C SER A 133 6.80 5.22 -6.65
N GLY A 134 5.56 5.71 -6.57
CA GLY A 134 4.66 5.82 -7.71
C GLY A 134 4.13 4.49 -8.25
N LYS A 135 4.32 3.41 -7.52
CA LYS A 135 3.78 2.09 -7.86
C LYS A 135 2.57 1.75 -7.00
N MET A 136 1.67 0.97 -7.57
CA MET A 136 0.52 0.40 -6.88
C MET A 136 0.70 -1.12 -6.73
N TYR A 137 0.34 -1.63 -5.55
CA TYR A 137 0.40 -3.03 -5.17
C TYR A 137 -0.97 -3.47 -4.72
N GLU A 138 -1.52 -4.48 -5.35
CA GLU A 138 -2.83 -5.05 -5.02
C GLU A 138 -2.67 -6.48 -4.50
N TYR A 139 -3.21 -6.73 -3.32
CA TYR A 139 -3.26 -8.06 -2.72
C TYR A 139 -4.71 -8.51 -2.64
N ARG A 140 -4.98 -9.73 -3.09
CA ARG A 140 -6.30 -10.35 -3.04
C ARG A 140 -6.25 -11.52 -2.06
N LEU A 141 -6.74 -11.30 -0.85
CA LEU A 141 -6.61 -12.26 0.24
C LEU A 141 -7.95 -12.95 0.52
N THR A 142 -7.94 -14.28 0.51
CA THR A 142 -9.04 -15.07 1.06
C THR A 142 -8.74 -15.35 2.53
N VAL A 143 -9.67 -14.97 3.39
CA VAL A 143 -9.60 -15.18 4.83
C VAL A 143 -10.40 -16.44 5.18
N THR A 144 -9.73 -17.43 5.76
CA THR A 144 -10.36 -18.67 6.24
C THR A 144 -10.23 -18.78 7.75
N SER A 145 -10.96 -19.68 8.36
CA SER A 145 -10.83 -19.98 9.80
C SER A 145 -9.46 -20.53 10.21
N GLU A 146 -8.64 -20.94 9.25
CA GLU A 146 -7.30 -21.49 9.44
C GLU A 146 -6.17 -20.51 9.08
N GLY A 147 -6.50 -19.39 8.41
CA GLY A 147 -5.51 -18.40 8.01
C GLY A 147 -5.90 -17.61 6.77
N THR A 148 -4.92 -16.88 6.25
CA THR A 148 -5.05 -16.11 5.01
C THR A 148 -4.32 -16.84 3.88
N LYS A 149 -4.97 -16.95 2.71
CA LYS A 149 -4.33 -17.41 1.47
C LYS A 149 -4.40 -16.28 0.44
N ASN A 150 -3.29 -15.98 -0.20
CA ASN A 150 -3.28 -15.14 -1.40
C ASN A 150 -3.74 -16.00 -2.58
N ILE A 151 -4.70 -15.53 -3.35
CA ILE A 151 -5.28 -16.34 -4.44
C ILE A 151 -4.69 -15.92 -5.77
N ASP A 152 -4.37 -14.64 -5.96
CA ASP A 152 -3.74 -14.14 -7.18
C ASP A 152 -3.05 -12.81 -6.90
N MET A 153 -1.77 -12.73 -7.23
CA MET A 153 -1.10 -11.45 -7.45
C MET A 153 -1.15 -11.14 -8.94
N GLU A 154 -1.96 -10.19 -9.29
CA GLU A 154 -1.61 -9.36 -10.43
C GLU A 154 -0.56 -8.37 -9.93
N GLU A 155 0.68 -8.45 -10.44
CA GLU A 155 1.55 -7.30 -10.43
C GLU A 155 0.75 -6.16 -11.07
N GLY A 156 0.15 -5.36 -10.22
CA GLY A 156 -0.46 -4.11 -10.64
C GLY A 156 0.66 -3.18 -11.09
N GLY A 157 1.26 -3.49 -12.23
CA GLY A 157 2.28 -2.67 -12.89
C GLY A 157 1.71 -1.35 -13.39
N GLY A 158 0.58 -0.92 -12.85
CA GLY A 158 -0.02 0.37 -13.08
C GLY A 158 0.83 1.45 -12.42
N THR A 159 1.34 2.38 -13.22
CA THR A 159 1.76 3.67 -12.70
C THR A 159 0.52 4.35 -12.14
N TRP A 160 0.53 4.69 -10.86
CA TRP A 160 -0.55 5.46 -10.27
C TRP A 160 -0.67 6.80 -10.97
N GLN A 161 -1.75 6.98 -11.73
CA GLN A 161 -2.02 8.22 -12.45
C GLN A 161 -2.67 9.21 -11.48
N PRO A 162 -2.30 10.50 -11.52
CA PRO A 162 -3.06 11.54 -10.85
C PRO A 162 -4.50 11.54 -11.41
N VAL A 163 -5.47 11.71 -10.55
CA VAL A 163 -6.84 12.03 -10.97
C VAL A 163 -6.79 13.47 -11.46
N GLU A 164 -7.15 13.70 -12.74
CA GLU A 164 -7.35 15.02 -13.31
C GLU A 164 -8.50 15.76 -12.62
#